data_d3b5a25eb6e3255f30ff75313f3b1f43
#
_entry.id   d3b5a25eb6e3255f30ff75313f3b1f43
#
_cell.length_a   1.000
_cell.length_b   1.000
_cell.length_c   1.000
_cell.angle_alpha   90.00
_cell.angle_beta   90.00
_cell.angle_gamma   90.00
#
_symmetry.space_group_name_H-M   'P 1'
#
loop_
_entity.id
_entity.type
_entity.pdbx_description
1 polymer ?
#
loop_
_entity_poly.entity_id
_entity_poly.type
_entity_poly.pdbx_seq_one_letter_code
_entity_poly.pdbx_strand_id
1 'polypeptide(L)' 'LKNKMAKTALKTTIKKFKAAVESGDKEAAKVAYAAVVKSVDQAVGKGLLHKNNAAHKKSQYTLMLNKMA' A
#
# COMPACT_ATOMS: atom_id res chain seq x y z
N LEU A 1 -6.36 -19.73 6.41
CA LEU A 1 -7.55 -18.89 6.43
C LEU A 1 -7.25 -17.47 6.89
N LYS A 2 -6.56 -17.32 8.02
CA LYS A 2 -6.15 -16.00 8.52
C LYS A 2 -5.23 -15.29 7.53
N ASN A 3 -4.32 -16.03 6.92
CA ASN A 3 -3.40 -15.47 5.93
C ASN A 3 -4.14 -14.95 4.71
N LYS A 4 -5.15 -15.68 4.26
CA LYS A 4 -5.95 -15.29 3.11
C LYS A 4 -6.69 -13.99 3.36
N MET A 5 -7.28 -13.83 4.55
CA MET A 5 -7.97 -12.60 4.92
C MET A 5 -7.02 -11.41 5.00
N ALA A 6 -5.85 -11.61 5.58
CA ALA A 6 -4.85 -10.54 5.68
C ALA A 6 -4.36 -10.11 4.30
N LYS A 7 -4.13 -11.04 3.39
CA LYS A 7 -3.72 -10.72 2.02
C LYS A 7 -4.81 -9.95 1.28
N THR A 8 -6.06 -10.31 1.49
CA THR A 8 -7.19 -9.62 0.86
C THR A 8 -7.28 -8.17 1.36
N ALA A 9 -7.11 -7.95 2.67
CA ALA A 9 -7.12 -6.62 3.24
C ALA A 9 -5.99 -5.75 2.66
N LEU A 10 -4.81 -6.33 2.51
CA LEU A 10 -3.66 -5.63 1.92
C LEU A 10 -3.96 -5.23 0.48
N LYS A 11 -4.47 -6.16 -0.32
CA LYS A 11 -4.84 -5.87 -1.71
C LYS A 11 -5.88 -4.76 -1.81
N THR A 12 -6.87 -4.77 -0.93
CA THR A 12 -7.91 -3.75 -0.91
C THR A 12 -7.32 -2.38 -0.60
N THR A 13 -6.41 -2.30 0.36
CA THR A 13 -5.73 -1.05 0.72
C THR A 13 -4.93 -0.51 -0.47
N ILE A 14 -4.17 -1.39 -1.14
CA ILE A 14 -3.38 -1.01 -2.32
C ILE A 14 -4.30 -0.52 -3.44
N LYS A 15 -5.41 -1.20 -3.66
CA LYS A 15 -6.38 -0.83 -4.70
C LYS A 15 -6.95 0.56 -4.44
N LYS A 16 -7.26 0.88 -3.19
CA LYS A 16 -7.76 2.20 -2.81
C LYS A 16 -6.72 3.28 -3.10
N PHE A 17 -5.45 3.00 -2.79
CA PHE A 17 -4.37 3.93 -3.08
C PHE A 17 -4.26 4.18 -4.59
N LYS A 18 -4.25 3.12 -5.39
CA LYS A 18 -4.16 3.27 -6.83
C LYS A 18 -5.34 4.06 -7.39
N ALA A 19 -6.55 3.80 -6.90
CA ALA A 19 -7.72 4.54 -7.32
C ALA A 19 -7.61 6.03 -6.99
N ALA A 20 -7.09 6.36 -5.81
CA ALA A 20 -6.88 7.75 -5.43
C ALA A 20 -5.86 8.43 -6.35
N VAL A 21 -4.79 7.73 -6.70
CA VAL A 21 -3.77 8.25 -7.63
C VAL A 21 -4.38 8.49 -9.01
N GLU A 22 -5.17 7.53 -9.50
CA GLU A 22 -5.82 7.66 -10.81
C GLU A 22 -6.83 8.80 -10.85
N SER A 23 -7.54 9.02 -9.75
CA SER A 23 -8.52 10.12 -9.70
C SER A 23 -7.86 11.49 -9.59
N GLY A 24 -6.56 11.53 -9.30
CA GLY A 24 -5.83 12.77 -9.16
C GLY A 24 -6.04 13.50 -7.85
N ASP A 25 -6.66 12.82 -6.87
CA ASP A 25 -6.90 13.41 -5.54
C ASP A 25 -5.67 13.22 -4.67
N LYS A 26 -4.86 14.27 -4.59
CA LYS A 26 -3.60 14.24 -3.88
C LYS A 26 -3.77 13.98 -2.38
N GLU A 27 -4.77 14.59 -1.77
CA GLU A 27 -5.02 14.39 -0.35
C GLU A 27 -5.46 12.96 -0.05
N ALA A 28 -6.37 12.43 -0.86
CA ALA A 28 -6.81 11.05 -0.72
C ALA A 28 -5.65 10.09 -0.94
N ALA A 29 -4.78 10.40 -1.91
CA ALA A 29 -3.60 9.57 -2.18
C ALA A 29 -2.64 9.57 -0.99
N LYS A 30 -2.43 10.71 -0.33
CA LYS A 30 -1.57 10.77 0.86
C LYS A 30 -2.12 9.92 2.00
N VAL A 31 -3.42 10.03 2.26
CA VAL A 31 -4.07 9.24 3.30
C VAL A 31 -3.98 7.76 2.96
N ALA A 32 -4.28 7.41 1.72
CA ALA A 32 -4.20 6.02 1.27
C ALA A 32 -2.76 5.50 1.33
N TYR A 33 -1.78 6.34 1.01
CA TYR A 33 -0.38 5.97 1.08
C TYR A 33 0.02 5.58 2.51
N ALA A 34 -0.38 6.40 3.49
CA ALA A 34 -0.10 6.09 4.89
C ALA A 34 -0.72 4.74 5.29
N ALA A 35 -1.94 4.49 4.84
CA ALA A 35 -2.61 3.21 5.12
C ALA A 35 -1.89 2.04 4.45
N VAL A 36 -1.42 2.23 3.21
CA VAL A 36 -0.68 1.20 2.49
C VAL A 36 0.63 0.87 3.21
N VAL A 37 1.40 1.89 3.58
CA VAL A 37 2.66 1.69 4.29
C VAL A 37 2.43 0.92 5.59
N LYS A 38 1.43 1.31 6.35
CA LYS A 38 1.09 0.64 7.59
C LYS A 38 0.72 -0.84 7.34
N SER A 39 -0.12 -1.08 6.33
CA SER A 39 -0.54 -2.44 5.99
C SER A 39 0.63 -3.30 5.54
N VAL A 40 1.54 -2.73 4.74
CA VAL A 40 2.72 -3.44 4.26
C VAL A 40 3.64 -3.79 5.45
N ASP A 41 3.86 -2.84 6.35
CA ASP A 41 4.68 -3.09 7.54
C ASP A 41 4.08 -4.18 8.43
N GLN A 42 2.76 -4.16 8.61
CA GLN A 42 2.08 -5.20 9.38
C GLN A 42 2.19 -6.57 8.72
N ALA A 43 2.10 -6.59 7.39
CA ALA A 43 2.24 -7.85 6.65
C ALA A 43 3.63 -8.44 6.81
N VAL A 44 4.67 -7.61 6.84
CA VAL A 44 6.04 -8.07 7.10
C VAL A 44 6.13 -8.64 8.52
N GLY A 45 5.57 -7.94 9.49
CA GLY A 45 5.59 -8.39 10.87
C GLY A 45 4.86 -9.72 11.09
N LYS A 46 3.83 -9.97 10.29
CA LYS A 46 3.06 -11.22 10.37
C LYS A 46 3.65 -12.34 9.51
N GLY A 47 4.72 -12.06 8.77
CA GLY A 47 5.34 -13.06 7.90
C GLY A 47 4.61 -13.28 6.59
N LEU A 48 3.69 -12.38 6.22
CA LEU A 48 2.94 -12.48 4.98
C LEU A 48 3.69 -11.91 3.78
N LEU A 49 4.61 -10.99 4.03
CA LEU A 49 5.43 -10.35 3.01
C LEU A 49 6.89 -10.42 3.40
N HIS A 50 7.75 -10.68 2.41
CA HIS A 50 9.18 -10.62 2.61
C HIS A 50 9.62 -9.15 2.73
N LYS A 51 10.60 -8.89 3.58
CA LYS A 51 11.11 -7.54 3.84
C LYS A 51 11.52 -6.81 2.55
N ASN A 52 12.19 -7.52 1.65
CA ASN A 52 12.63 -6.93 0.37
C ASN A 52 11.45 -6.54 -0.51
N ASN A 53 10.42 -7.39 -0.56
CA ASN A 53 9.21 -7.08 -1.32
C ASN A 53 8.48 -5.88 -0.75
N ALA A 54 8.43 -5.77 0.58
CA ALA A 54 7.80 -4.64 1.24
C ALA A 54 8.51 -3.34 0.89
N ALA A 55 9.84 -3.33 0.94
CA ALA A 55 10.64 -2.15 0.59
C ALA A 55 10.40 -1.74 -0.87
N HIS A 56 10.35 -2.72 -1.77
CA HIS A 56 10.08 -2.46 -3.18
C HIS A 56 8.71 -1.84 -3.40
N LYS A 57 7.68 -2.39 -2.75
CA LYS A 57 6.32 -1.85 -2.85
C LYS A 57 6.23 -0.43 -2.32
N LYS A 58 6.84 -0.16 -1.18
CA LYS A 58 6.87 1.20 -0.61
C LYS A 58 7.51 2.18 -1.57
N SER A 59 8.62 1.78 -2.19
CA SER A 59 9.32 2.61 -3.16
C SER A 59 8.43 2.94 -4.36
N GLN A 60 7.75 1.94 -4.90
CA GLN A 60 6.84 2.13 -6.04
C GLN A 60 5.72 3.10 -5.70
N TYR A 61 5.10 2.94 -4.53
CA TYR A 61 3.98 3.80 -4.13
C TYR A 61 4.44 5.22 -3.85
N THR A 62 5.63 5.39 -3.30
CA THR A 62 6.23 6.71 -3.11
C THR A 62 6.42 7.43 -4.43
N LEU A 63 6.93 6.71 -5.44
CA LEU A 63 7.10 7.27 -6.78
C LEU A 63 5.76 7.68 -7.40
N MET A 64 4.75 6.84 -7.24
CA MET A 64 3.41 7.15 -7.74
C MET A 64 2.86 8.42 -7.09
N LEU A 65 3.05 8.56 -5.79
CA LEU A 65 2.58 9.73 -5.06
C LEU A 65 3.33 10.99 -5.51
N ASN A 66 4.64 10.88 -5.69
CA ASN A 66 5.47 12.00 -6.14
C ASN A 66 5.08 12.48 -7.54
N LYS A 67 4.66 11.58 -8.41
CA LYS A 67 4.22 11.94 -9.76
C LYS A 67 2.96 12.79 -9.76
N MET A 68 2.19 12.75 -8.70
CA MET A 68 0.98 13.55 -8.57
C MET A 68 1.26 15.02 -8.25
N ALA A 69 2.46 15.33 -7.83
CA ALA A 69 2.85 16.69 -7.41
C ALA A 69 2.97 17.68 -8.59
#